data_fa744133bb10fd967b6e76c1bddfe791
#
_entry.id   fa744133bb10fd967b6e76c1bddfe791
#
_cell.length_a   1.000
_cell.length_b   1.000
_cell.length_c   1.000
_cell.angle_alpha   90.00
_cell.angle_beta   90.00
_cell.angle_gamma   90.00
#
_symmetry.space_group_name_H-M   'P 1'
#
loop_
_entity.id
_entity.type
_entity.pdbx_description
1 polymer ?
#
loop_
_entity_poly.entity_id
_entity_poly.type
_entity_poly.pdbx_seq_one_letter_code
_entity_poly.pdbx_strand_id
1 'polypeptide(L)'
;MEKIKILGIAPYQEMEPLMRDIAKSYDNLELYTFTGFYKNAIQFAKAFPDKEFDVIVSRGGTADLVRSLNDTPVVKIKVSTLDLLRVITQALQCSSRAAVVSYSYITDRVEMLAKFLRLDIRTFSFETPEQIEDTVKQCARAGYDLIVGGAATRDYAVAEGAQFLLITSSRESVEASIQQAIEQHHLINDVLDKN
;
A
#
# COMPACT_ATOMS: atom_id res chain seq x y z
N MET A 1 -28.70 8.60 11.04
CA MET A 1 -27.72 8.90 9.98
C MET A 1 -27.21 7.58 9.43
N GLU A 2 -27.29 7.41 8.13
CA GLU A 2 -26.79 6.21 7.48
C GLU A 2 -25.26 6.16 7.57
N LYS A 3 -24.73 4.99 7.94
CA LYS A 3 -23.27 4.82 8.09
C LYS A 3 -22.61 4.67 6.73
N ILE A 4 -21.44 5.24 6.56
CA ILE A 4 -20.58 5.05 5.40
C ILE A 4 -19.92 3.69 5.55
N LYS A 5 -20.11 2.80 4.56
CA LYS A 5 -19.48 1.48 4.54
C LYS A 5 -18.18 1.54 3.77
N ILE A 6 -17.07 1.31 4.45
CA ILE A 6 -15.73 1.30 3.87
C ILE A 6 -15.15 -0.12 3.95
N LEU A 7 -14.60 -0.60 2.83
CA LEU A 7 -13.76 -1.78 2.81
C LEU A 7 -12.30 -1.35 2.82
N GLY A 8 -11.59 -1.69 3.89
CA GLY A 8 -10.15 -1.50 4.00
C GLY A 8 -9.41 -2.77 3.60
N ILE A 9 -8.70 -2.73 2.47
CA ILE A 9 -7.85 -3.81 2.02
C ILE A 9 -6.42 -3.50 2.44
N ALA A 10 -5.98 -4.17 3.50
CA ALA A 10 -4.65 -4.01 4.06
C ALA A 10 -3.63 -4.88 3.31
N PRO A 11 -2.46 -4.35 2.92
CA PRO A 11 -1.42 -5.15 2.27
C PRO A 11 -0.69 -6.08 3.25
N TYR A 12 -0.78 -5.82 4.55
CA TYR A 12 -0.20 -6.63 5.63
C TYR A 12 -1.11 -6.60 6.85
N GLN A 13 -1.02 -7.66 7.66
CA GLN A 13 -1.99 -7.94 8.73
C GLN A 13 -2.03 -6.86 9.82
N GLU A 14 -0.89 -6.27 10.17
CA GLU A 14 -0.79 -5.27 11.23
C GLU A 14 -1.54 -3.97 10.91
N MET A 15 -1.85 -3.72 9.64
CA MET A 15 -2.64 -2.55 9.25
C MET A 15 -4.12 -2.68 9.62
N GLU A 16 -4.66 -3.89 9.71
CA GLU A 16 -6.08 -4.08 10.04
C GLU A 16 -6.45 -3.53 11.41
N PRO A 17 -5.75 -3.87 12.53
CA PRO A 17 -6.07 -3.28 13.83
C PRO A 17 -5.87 -1.76 13.85
N LEU A 18 -4.91 -1.24 13.10
CA LEU A 18 -4.70 0.20 12.96
C LEU A 18 -5.91 0.88 12.29
N MET A 19 -6.40 0.31 11.20
CA MET A 19 -7.61 0.79 10.52
C MET A 19 -8.82 0.78 11.44
N ARG A 20 -9.02 -0.31 12.19
CA ARG A 20 -10.14 -0.43 13.13
C ARG A 20 -10.05 0.59 14.26
N ASP A 21 -8.87 0.82 14.78
CA ASP A 21 -8.66 1.82 15.84
C ASP A 21 -8.97 3.24 15.33
N ILE A 22 -8.52 3.58 14.15
CA ILE A 22 -8.83 4.87 13.51
C ILE A 22 -10.34 5.01 13.30
N ALA A 23 -11.00 3.96 12.83
CA ALA A 23 -12.44 3.99 12.56
C ALA A 23 -13.28 4.28 13.80
N LYS A 24 -12.81 3.95 15.00
CA LYS A 24 -13.50 4.24 16.26
C LYS A 24 -13.68 5.73 16.53
N SER A 25 -12.88 6.59 15.90
CA SER A 25 -12.98 8.04 16.04
C SER A 25 -14.10 8.65 15.20
N TYR A 26 -14.79 7.86 14.38
CA TYR A 26 -15.84 8.30 13.48
C TYR A 26 -17.18 7.59 13.80
N ASP A 27 -18.19 8.33 14.16
CA ASP A 27 -19.49 7.78 14.59
C ASP A 27 -20.32 7.23 13.41
N ASN A 28 -20.09 7.75 12.20
CA ASN A 28 -20.84 7.43 11.00
C ASN A 28 -20.12 6.46 10.05
N LEU A 29 -19.14 5.71 10.56
CA LEU A 29 -18.31 4.81 9.77
C LEU A 29 -18.55 3.35 10.17
N GLU A 30 -18.76 2.50 9.16
CA GLU A 30 -18.76 1.06 9.28
C GLU A 30 -17.62 0.51 8.44
N LEU A 31 -16.59 -0.04 9.11
CA LEU A 31 -15.38 -0.51 8.47
C LEU A 31 -15.32 -2.03 8.44
N TYR A 32 -15.09 -2.57 7.25
CA TYR A 32 -14.72 -3.97 7.02
C TYR A 32 -13.27 -4.02 6.61
N THR A 33 -12.51 -4.97 7.13
CA THR A 33 -11.09 -5.10 6.81
C THR A 33 -10.77 -6.47 6.24
N PHE A 34 -9.79 -6.49 5.34
CA PHE A 34 -9.23 -7.70 4.75
C PHE A 34 -7.75 -7.50 4.50
N THR A 35 -6.94 -8.52 4.80
CA THR A 35 -5.51 -8.52 4.47
C THR A 35 -5.26 -9.37 3.25
N GLY A 36 -4.68 -8.79 2.22
CA GLY A 36 -4.32 -9.46 0.99
C GLY A 36 -3.95 -8.47 -0.10
N PHE A 37 -3.47 -8.98 -1.20
CA PHE A 37 -3.07 -8.17 -2.34
C PHE A 37 -3.41 -8.87 -3.66
N TYR A 38 -3.53 -8.07 -4.72
CA TYR A 38 -3.84 -8.51 -6.09
C TYR A 38 -5.05 -9.45 -6.16
N LYS A 39 -4.86 -10.68 -6.66
CA LYS A 39 -5.97 -11.63 -6.89
C LYS A 39 -6.78 -11.94 -5.64
N ASN A 40 -6.13 -12.10 -4.49
CA ASN A 40 -6.83 -12.37 -3.24
C ASN A 40 -7.75 -11.22 -2.83
N ALA A 41 -7.27 -9.99 -2.98
CA ALA A 41 -8.06 -8.79 -2.71
C ALA A 41 -9.26 -8.68 -3.65
N ILE A 42 -9.06 -8.96 -4.94
CA ILE A 42 -10.14 -8.96 -5.94
C ILE A 42 -11.19 -10.01 -5.63
N GLN A 43 -10.78 -11.24 -5.30
CA GLN A 43 -11.70 -12.32 -4.94
C GLN A 43 -12.53 -11.95 -3.71
N PHE A 44 -11.90 -11.35 -2.72
CA PHE A 44 -12.60 -10.92 -1.51
C PHE A 44 -13.64 -9.83 -1.83
N ALA A 45 -13.24 -8.81 -2.58
CA ALA A 45 -14.13 -7.71 -2.95
C ALA A 45 -15.33 -8.19 -3.77
N LYS A 46 -15.11 -9.16 -4.68
CA LYS A 46 -16.17 -9.75 -5.52
C LYS A 46 -17.11 -10.68 -4.76
N ALA A 47 -16.76 -11.14 -3.57
CA ALA A 47 -17.63 -11.97 -2.74
C ALA A 47 -18.82 -11.19 -2.18
N PHE A 48 -18.77 -9.86 -2.22
CA PHE A 48 -19.87 -8.99 -1.77
C PHE A 48 -20.73 -8.56 -2.95
N PRO A 49 -22.04 -8.27 -2.70
CA PRO A 49 -22.90 -7.70 -3.73
C PRO A 49 -22.36 -6.37 -4.27
N ASP A 50 -22.73 -6.04 -5.50
CA ASP A 50 -22.42 -4.73 -6.06
C ASP A 50 -22.95 -3.61 -5.15
N LYS A 51 -22.12 -2.56 -4.96
CA LYS A 51 -22.45 -1.41 -4.11
C LYS A 51 -22.62 -1.73 -2.61
N GLU A 52 -22.11 -2.87 -2.15
CA GLU A 52 -22.07 -3.15 -0.70
C GLU A 52 -21.23 -2.13 0.05
N PHE A 53 -20.14 -1.68 -0.56
CA PHE A 53 -19.26 -0.67 0.02
C PHE A 53 -19.39 0.65 -0.71
N ASP A 54 -19.39 1.75 0.04
CA ASP A 54 -19.41 3.10 -0.51
C ASP A 54 -18.04 3.52 -1.04
N VAL A 55 -16.98 3.10 -0.35
CA VAL A 55 -15.60 3.38 -0.73
C VAL A 55 -14.72 2.20 -0.35
N ILE A 56 -13.71 1.94 -1.18
CA ILE A 56 -12.63 0.98 -0.88
C ILE A 56 -11.37 1.77 -0.60
N VAL A 57 -10.66 1.43 0.48
CA VAL A 57 -9.36 1.98 0.83
C VAL A 57 -8.33 0.88 0.68
N SER A 58 -7.30 1.09 -0.12
CA SER A 58 -6.25 0.12 -0.37
C SER A 58 -4.93 0.81 -0.71
N ARG A 59 -3.86 0.04 -0.89
CA ARG A 59 -2.52 0.58 -1.13
C ARG A 59 -1.91 0.02 -2.42
N GLY A 60 -1.08 0.84 -3.07
CA GLY A 60 -0.20 0.43 -4.15
C GLY A 60 -0.91 -0.17 -5.36
N GLY A 61 -0.29 -1.18 -5.95
CA GLY A 61 -0.80 -1.85 -7.14
C GLY A 61 -2.12 -2.58 -6.91
N THR A 62 -2.39 -3.03 -5.69
CA THR A 62 -3.70 -3.61 -5.34
C THR A 62 -4.81 -2.58 -5.47
N ALA A 63 -4.59 -1.34 -4.99
CA ALA A 63 -5.56 -0.26 -5.15
C ALA A 63 -5.83 0.03 -6.63
N ASP A 64 -4.79 0.09 -7.46
CA ASP A 64 -4.91 0.32 -8.90
C ASP A 64 -5.70 -0.80 -9.58
N LEU A 65 -5.43 -2.05 -9.21
CA LEU A 65 -6.12 -3.22 -9.77
C LEU A 65 -7.60 -3.25 -9.37
N VAL A 66 -7.90 -3.00 -8.09
CA VAL A 66 -9.29 -2.94 -7.59
C VAL A 66 -10.06 -1.83 -8.30
N ARG A 67 -9.45 -0.67 -8.49
CA ARG A 67 -10.05 0.46 -9.19
C ARG A 67 -10.39 0.11 -10.64
N SER A 68 -9.55 -0.66 -11.33
CA SER A 68 -9.76 -1.02 -12.74
C SER A 68 -10.89 -2.04 -12.94
N LEU A 69 -11.23 -2.82 -11.91
CA LEU A 69 -12.19 -3.93 -11.99
C LEU A 69 -13.51 -3.68 -11.27
N ASN A 70 -13.71 -2.46 -10.75
CA ASN A 70 -14.81 -2.16 -9.85
C ASN A 70 -15.28 -0.72 -10.04
N ASP A 71 -16.59 -0.48 -9.98
CA ASP A 71 -17.17 0.85 -10.05
C ASP A 71 -17.15 1.59 -8.71
N THR A 72 -16.89 0.88 -7.60
CA THR A 72 -16.78 1.50 -6.29
C THR A 72 -15.55 2.43 -6.23
N PRO A 73 -15.71 3.67 -5.74
CA PRO A 73 -14.56 4.57 -5.59
C PRO A 73 -13.47 3.96 -4.71
N VAL A 74 -12.22 4.13 -5.13
CA VAL A 74 -11.04 3.62 -4.42
C VAL A 74 -10.16 4.79 -3.99
N VAL A 75 -9.89 4.87 -2.70
CA VAL A 75 -8.90 5.80 -2.13
C VAL A 75 -7.62 5.03 -1.85
N LYS A 76 -6.52 5.58 -2.32
CA LYS A 76 -5.20 4.96 -2.19
C LYS A 76 -4.49 5.45 -0.94
N ILE A 77 -4.04 4.53 -0.10
CA ILE A 77 -3.19 4.83 1.05
C ILE A 77 -1.82 5.22 0.52
N LYS A 78 -1.38 6.42 0.85
CA LYS A 78 -0.08 6.93 0.42
C LYS A 78 1.04 6.37 1.29
N VAL A 79 2.20 6.16 0.68
CA VAL A 79 3.46 5.98 1.39
C VAL A 79 4.13 7.35 1.49
N SER A 80 4.25 7.87 2.72
CA SER A 80 4.81 9.20 2.94
C SER A 80 6.33 9.19 2.80
N THR A 81 6.92 10.38 2.64
CA THR A 81 8.39 10.55 2.66
C THR A 81 8.98 10.04 3.97
N LEU A 82 8.31 10.29 5.11
CA LEU A 82 8.76 9.78 6.40
C LEU A 82 8.67 8.26 6.48
N ASP A 83 7.66 7.64 5.87
CA ASP A 83 7.55 6.18 5.79
C ASP A 83 8.75 5.60 5.03
N LEU A 84 9.13 6.20 3.90
CA LEU A 84 10.30 5.80 3.12
C LEU A 84 11.61 6.00 3.89
N LEU A 85 11.80 7.16 4.51
CA LEU A 85 13.00 7.44 5.28
C LEU A 85 13.16 6.48 6.45
N ARG A 86 12.08 6.14 7.14
CA ARG A 86 12.10 5.19 8.26
C ARG A 86 12.62 3.83 7.82
N VAL A 87 12.06 3.26 6.76
CA VAL A 87 12.45 1.92 6.30
C VAL A 87 13.84 1.92 5.68
N ILE A 88 14.23 2.96 4.93
CA ILE A 88 15.56 3.09 4.35
C ILE A 88 16.61 3.19 5.45
N THR A 89 16.39 4.04 6.45
CA THR A 89 17.31 4.20 7.58
C THR A 89 17.48 2.89 8.33
N GLN A 90 16.40 2.16 8.57
CA GLN A 90 16.43 0.85 9.19
C GLN A 90 17.22 -0.17 8.35
N ALA A 91 17.01 -0.17 7.04
CA ALA A 91 17.72 -1.06 6.13
C ALA A 91 19.22 -0.81 6.14
N LEU A 92 19.65 0.46 6.12
CA LEU A 92 21.06 0.84 6.13
C LEU A 92 21.75 0.53 7.47
N GLN A 93 21.00 0.48 8.56
CA GLN A 93 21.51 -0.01 9.85
C GLN A 93 21.72 -1.52 9.89
N CYS A 94 20.96 -2.27 9.09
CA CYS A 94 21.00 -3.72 9.08
C CYS A 94 21.98 -4.30 8.06
N SER A 95 22.23 -3.60 6.95
CA SER A 95 23.08 -4.10 5.86
C SER A 95 23.72 -2.95 5.09
N SER A 96 24.96 -3.18 4.64
CA SER A 96 25.65 -2.30 3.70
C SER A 96 25.25 -2.55 2.24
N ARG A 97 24.48 -3.60 1.99
CA ARG A 97 24.03 -4.03 0.65
C ARG A 97 22.52 -4.15 0.61
N ALA A 98 21.84 -3.03 0.90
CA ALA A 98 20.39 -2.93 0.86
C ALA A 98 19.93 -2.28 -0.43
N ALA A 99 18.79 -2.74 -0.94
CA ALA A 99 18.14 -2.16 -2.11
C ALA A 99 16.62 -2.14 -1.92
N VAL A 100 15.97 -1.18 -2.59
CA VAL A 100 14.51 -1.10 -2.65
C VAL A 100 14.04 -1.70 -3.96
N VAL A 101 13.11 -2.65 -3.88
CA VAL A 101 12.43 -3.26 -5.03
C VAL A 101 10.98 -2.86 -4.97
N SER A 102 10.52 -2.02 -5.88
CA SER A 102 9.15 -1.50 -5.86
C SER A 102 8.73 -0.94 -7.22
N TYR A 103 7.49 -0.49 -7.32
CA TYR A 103 7.02 0.29 -8.46
C TYR A 103 7.88 1.54 -8.66
N SER A 104 7.99 1.99 -9.92
CA SER A 104 8.83 3.16 -10.26
C SER A 104 8.42 4.42 -9.52
N TYR A 105 7.14 4.63 -9.24
CA TYR A 105 6.71 5.81 -8.47
C TYR A 105 7.23 5.82 -7.03
N ILE A 106 7.58 4.67 -6.47
CA ILE A 106 8.25 4.57 -5.16
C ILE A 106 9.75 4.68 -5.32
N THR A 107 10.36 3.91 -6.24
CA THR A 107 11.81 3.91 -6.43
C THR A 107 12.34 5.26 -6.89
N ASP A 108 11.60 6.00 -7.72
CA ASP A 108 11.98 7.36 -8.13
C ASP A 108 12.08 8.29 -6.92
N ARG A 109 11.16 8.17 -5.98
CA ARG A 109 11.20 8.95 -4.73
C ARG A 109 12.37 8.54 -3.84
N VAL A 110 12.67 7.24 -3.76
CA VAL A 110 13.83 6.73 -3.01
C VAL A 110 15.13 7.24 -3.62
N GLU A 111 15.26 7.21 -4.94
CA GLU A 111 16.43 7.74 -5.64
C GLU A 111 16.64 9.23 -5.36
N MET A 112 15.57 10.01 -5.37
CA MET A 112 15.64 11.44 -5.04
C MET A 112 16.11 11.65 -3.59
N LEU A 113 15.56 10.90 -2.64
CA LEU A 113 15.96 10.96 -1.23
C LEU A 113 17.42 10.53 -1.04
N ALA A 114 17.83 9.44 -1.69
CA ALA A 114 19.18 8.91 -1.62
C ALA A 114 20.20 9.92 -2.15
N LYS A 115 19.89 10.56 -3.26
CA LYS A 115 20.74 11.60 -3.85
C LYS A 115 20.84 12.83 -2.96
N PHE A 116 19.71 13.31 -2.45
CA PHE A 116 19.64 14.50 -1.61
C PHE A 116 20.33 14.31 -0.25
N LEU A 117 20.12 13.16 0.37
CA LEU A 117 20.66 12.83 1.70
C LEU A 117 21.94 12.02 1.66
N ARG A 118 22.47 11.73 0.48
CA ARG A 118 23.69 10.94 0.26
C ARG A 118 23.62 9.56 0.94
N LEU A 119 22.50 8.87 0.73
CA LEU A 119 22.28 7.52 1.25
C LEU A 119 22.74 6.48 0.22
N ASP A 120 23.48 5.47 0.68
CA ASP A 120 23.96 4.38 -0.17
C ASP A 120 22.90 3.27 -0.25
N ILE A 121 21.83 3.54 -0.97
CA ILE A 121 20.78 2.57 -1.25
C ILE A 121 20.47 2.54 -2.74
N ARG A 122 20.35 1.35 -3.30
CA ARG A 122 20.04 1.15 -4.71
C ARG A 122 18.56 0.82 -4.88
N THR A 123 18.09 0.99 -6.10
CA THR A 123 16.70 0.73 -6.45
C THR A 123 16.59 -0.18 -7.66
N PHE A 124 15.58 -1.07 -7.63
CA PHE A 124 15.20 -1.92 -8.75
C PHE A 124 13.70 -1.74 -8.94
N SER A 125 13.29 -1.31 -10.12
CA SER A 125 11.91 -0.90 -10.38
C SER A 125 11.17 -1.90 -11.23
N PHE A 126 9.88 -2.03 -10.99
CA PHE A 126 8.95 -2.74 -11.85
C PHE A 126 7.71 -1.86 -12.09
N GLU A 127 7.00 -2.14 -13.19
CA GLU A 127 5.79 -1.40 -13.58
C GLU A 127 4.52 -2.22 -13.38
N THR A 128 4.62 -3.54 -13.40
CA THR A 128 3.47 -4.46 -13.28
C THR A 128 3.77 -5.56 -12.26
N PRO A 129 2.73 -6.15 -11.64
CA PRO A 129 2.92 -7.26 -10.69
C PRO A 129 3.67 -8.46 -11.28
N GLU A 130 3.50 -8.72 -12.57
CA GLU A 130 4.13 -9.84 -13.27
C GLU A 130 5.66 -9.70 -13.32
N GLN A 131 6.18 -8.50 -13.16
CA GLN A 131 7.61 -8.20 -13.20
C GLN A 131 8.30 -8.33 -11.83
N ILE A 132 7.56 -8.52 -10.75
CA ILE A 132 8.11 -8.49 -9.38
C ILE A 132 9.16 -9.58 -9.20
N GLU A 133 8.83 -10.82 -9.56
CA GLU A 133 9.73 -11.97 -9.38
C GLU A 133 11.07 -11.76 -10.07
N ASP A 134 11.06 -11.40 -11.36
CA ASP A 134 12.27 -11.19 -12.14
C ASP A 134 13.10 -10.01 -11.60
N THR A 135 12.45 -8.95 -11.16
CA THR A 135 13.12 -7.77 -10.58
C THR A 135 13.81 -8.13 -9.26
N VAL A 136 13.15 -8.92 -8.42
CA VAL A 136 13.74 -9.42 -7.16
C VAL A 136 14.95 -10.30 -7.45
N LYS A 137 14.86 -11.22 -8.41
CA LYS A 137 15.97 -12.08 -8.81
C LYS A 137 17.15 -11.26 -9.32
N GLN A 138 16.89 -10.26 -10.14
CA GLN A 138 17.92 -9.35 -10.63
C GLN A 138 18.64 -8.63 -9.49
N CYS A 139 17.90 -8.13 -8.50
CA CYS A 139 18.43 -7.47 -7.32
C CYS A 139 19.31 -8.41 -6.49
N ALA A 140 18.82 -9.60 -6.18
CA ALA A 140 19.55 -10.60 -5.40
C ALA A 140 20.84 -11.05 -6.11
N ARG A 141 20.78 -11.28 -7.42
CA ARG A 141 21.93 -11.68 -8.23
C ARG A 141 22.98 -10.57 -8.35
N ALA A 142 22.57 -9.32 -8.22
CA ALA A 142 23.50 -8.19 -8.16
C ALA A 142 24.23 -8.08 -6.82
N GLY A 143 23.90 -8.95 -5.85
CA GLY A 143 24.59 -9.09 -4.57
C GLY A 143 23.96 -8.30 -3.42
N TYR A 144 22.73 -7.83 -3.57
CA TYR A 144 22.01 -7.19 -2.47
C TYR A 144 21.37 -8.25 -1.57
N ASP A 145 21.68 -8.19 -0.29
CA ASP A 145 21.28 -9.21 0.70
C ASP A 145 20.11 -8.77 1.58
N LEU A 146 19.70 -7.51 1.49
CA LEU A 146 18.52 -6.98 2.15
C LEU A 146 17.66 -6.22 1.13
N ILE A 147 16.43 -6.65 1.00
CA ILE A 147 15.45 -6.07 0.07
C ILE A 147 14.36 -5.37 0.86
N VAL A 148 14.10 -4.11 0.52
CA VAL A 148 12.99 -3.32 1.03
C VAL A 148 11.90 -3.28 -0.04
N GLY A 149 10.66 -3.56 0.34
CA GLY A 149 9.57 -3.56 -0.63
C GLY A 149 8.19 -3.66 0.00
N GLY A 150 7.18 -3.77 -0.85
CA GLY A 150 5.81 -4.03 -0.44
C GLY A 150 5.56 -5.51 -0.10
N ALA A 151 4.36 -5.81 0.40
CA ALA A 151 4.02 -7.16 0.85
C ALA A 151 4.14 -8.23 -0.25
N ALA A 152 3.78 -7.89 -1.49
CA ALA A 152 3.87 -8.81 -2.62
C ALA A 152 5.31 -9.17 -3.02
N THR A 153 6.30 -8.43 -2.55
CA THR A 153 7.72 -8.66 -2.85
C THR A 153 8.37 -9.64 -1.88
N ARG A 154 7.82 -9.76 -0.67
CA ARG A 154 8.42 -10.53 0.44
C ARG A 154 8.78 -11.96 0.06
N ASP A 155 7.82 -12.73 -0.46
CA ASP A 155 8.02 -14.16 -0.72
C ASP A 155 9.10 -14.41 -1.77
N TYR A 156 9.17 -13.55 -2.79
CA TYR A 156 10.22 -13.63 -3.81
C TYR A 156 11.59 -13.30 -3.22
N ALA A 157 11.69 -12.30 -2.35
CA ALA A 157 12.94 -11.95 -1.68
C ALA A 157 13.44 -13.07 -0.77
N VAL A 158 12.55 -13.66 0.02
CA VAL A 158 12.86 -14.79 0.92
C VAL A 158 13.31 -16.01 0.11
N ALA A 159 12.65 -16.29 -1.03
CA ALA A 159 13.01 -17.40 -1.92
C ALA A 159 14.44 -17.25 -2.49
N GLU A 160 14.92 -16.04 -2.66
CA GLU A 160 16.30 -15.77 -3.10
C GLU A 160 17.32 -15.72 -1.93
N GLY A 161 16.88 -15.99 -0.72
CA GLY A 161 17.74 -15.98 0.47
C GLY A 161 18.05 -14.59 1.01
N ALA A 162 17.37 -13.55 0.54
CA ALA A 162 17.56 -12.20 1.05
C ALA A 162 16.76 -11.95 2.32
N GLN A 163 17.27 -11.07 3.18
CA GLN A 163 16.47 -10.48 4.25
C GLN A 163 15.46 -9.50 3.65
N PHE A 164 14.33 -9.30 4.32
CA PHE A 164 13.27 -8.44 3.82
C PHE A 164 12.78 -7.46 4.88
N LEU A 165 12.66 -6.20 4.49
CA LEU A 165 11.98 -5.17 5.28
C LEU A 165 10.78 -4.64 4.52
N LEU A 166 9.63 -4.67 5.17
CA LEU A 166 8.36 -4.20 4.62
C LEU A 166 8.26 -2.68 4.70
N ILE A 167 7.88 -2.05 3.60
CA ILE A 167 7.47 -0.64 3.60
C ILE A 167 6.11 -0.55 4.29
N THR A 168 6.07 0.01 5.48
CA THR A 168 4.83 0.21 6.23
C THR A 168 4.30 1.63 6.07
N SER A 169 2.98 1.80 6.23
CA SER A 169 2.34 3.10 6.24
C SER A 169 2.08 3.53 7.68
N SER A 170 2.40 4.76 8.02
CA SER A 170 2.17 5.32 9.35
C SER A 170 0.67 5.46 9.66
N ARG A 171 0.36 5.64 10.95
CA ARG A 171 -1.00 5.94 11.38
C ARG A 171 -1.55 7.16 10.64
N GLU A 172 -0.76 8.22 10.50
CA GLU A 172 -1.15 9.46 9.83
C GLU A 172 -1.53 9.22 8.36
N SER A 173 -0.76 8.37 7.66
CA SER A 173 -1.04 8.03 6.26
C SER A 173 -2.33 7.23 6.12
N VAL A 174 -2.58 6.28 7.00
CA VAL A 174 -3.81 5.47 6.99
C VAL A 174 -5.01 6.32 7.37
N GLU A 175 -4.90 7.14 8.40
CA GLU A 175 -5.96 8.05 8.84
C GLU A 175 -6.34 9.05 7.76
N ALA A 176 -5.36 9.64 7.08
CA ALA A 176 -5.59 10.55 5.96
C ALA A 176 -6.39 9.90 4.84
N SER A 177 -6.13 8.62 4.54
CA SER A 177 -6.86 7.88 3.51
C SER A 177 -8.32 7.61 3.91
N ILE A 178 -8.57 7.26 5.16
CA ILE A 178 -9.93 7.04 5.69
C ILE A 178 -10.71 8.37 5.70
N GLN A 179 -10.08 9.44 6.14
CA GLN A 179 -10.68 10.77 6.12
C GLN A 179 -11.02 11.21 4.69
N GLN A 180 -10.12 10.99 3.74
CA GLN A 180 -10.35 11.28 2.32
C GLN A 180 -11.53 10.47 1.77
N ALA A 181 -11.65 9.20 2.16
CA ALA A 181 -12.74 8.34 1.74
C ALA A 181 -14.10 8.89 2.21
N ILE A 182 -14.18 9.35 3.45
CA ILE A 182 -15.39 9.95 4.03
C ILE A 182 -15.76 11.24 3.29
N GLU A 183 -14.79 12.12 3.07
CA GLU A 183 -14.97 13.39 2.36
C GLU A 183 -15.44 13.17 0.92
N GLN A 184 -14.82 12.24 0.21
CA GLN A 184 -15.16 11.91 -1.16
C GLN A 184 -16.59 11.37 -1.26
N HIS A 185 -17.01 10.53 -0.32
CA HIS A 185 -18.37 10.00 -0.28
C HIS A 185 -19.40 11.12 -0.09
N HIS A 186 -19.15 12.08 0.81
CA HIS A 186 -20.02 13.22 1.01
C HIS A 186 -20.13 14.09 -0.25
N LEU A 187 -19.02 14.35 -0.93
CA LEU A 187 -19.04 15.14 -2.18
C LEU A 187 -19.86 14.48 -3.28
N ILE A 188 -19.76 13.16 -3.43
CA ILE A 188 -20.55 12.41 -4.42
C ILE A 188 -22.03 12.51 -4.11
N ASN A 189 -22.42 12.34 -2.85
CA ASN A 189 -23.83 12.43 -2.43
C ASN A 189 -24.38 13.86 -2.63
N ASP A 190 -23.61 14.89 -2.29
CA ASP A 190 -24.01 16.28 -2.49
C ASP A 190 -24.25 16.62 -3.96
N VAL A 191 -23.50 16.01 -4.88
CA VAL A 191 -23.71 16.17 -6.32
C VAL A 191 -24.95 15.45 -6.80
N LEU A 192 -25.19 14.24 -6.29
CA LEU A 192 -26.38 13.44 -6.65
C LEU A 192 -27.69 14.08 -6.15
N ASP A 193 -27.66 14.68 -4.96
CA ASP A 193 -28.83 15.32 -4.35
C ASP A 193 -29.21 16.64 -5.02
N LYS A 194 -28.31 17.25 -5.80
CA LYS A 194 -28.53 18.50 -6.52
C LYS A 194 -29.01 18.32 -7.96
N ASN A 195 -29.06 17.09 -8.45
CA ASN A 195 -29.52 16.74 -9.81
C ASN A 195 -30.84 15.97 -9.76
#